data_398f928aaf90a735869c1fc9c466f279
#
_entry.id   398f928aaf90a735869c1fc9c466f279
#
_cell.length_a   1.000
_cell.length_b   1.000
_cell.length_c   1.000
_cell.angle_alpha   90.00
_cell.angle_beta   90.00
_cell.angle_gamma   90.00
#
_symmetry.space_group_name_H-M   'P 1'
#
loop_
_entity.id
_entity.type
_entity.pdbx_description
1 polymer ?
#
loop_
_entity_poly.entity_id
_entity_poly.type
_entity_poly.pdbx_seq_one_letter_code
_entity_poly.pdbx_strand_id
1 'polypeptide(L)'
;GTLDEAFAQELVDALWLKYSEWVWTISANTADYFAGYNQFQNLTVGGKRRDGKDGTNPVTYLAFKATEEVKTHQPGLSVRVQADCPKEFLDAVTHLVSKGTGFPAIHSDSVGYQMLLNAGYAPEDARDWNNCGCVVPHYRKTGEWTAAVNMNFGSALEYALNEGKSLMTGRQMGLAERPAETFRTFEEVEAAFYRQFDFLCRHAVIM
;
A
#
# COMPACT_ATOMS: atom_id res chain seq x y z
N GLY A 1 -27.34 1.72 21.32
CA GLY A 1 -26.82 2.56 21.81
C GLY A 1 -26.52 3.11 23.17
N THR A 2 -25.28 3.01 23.63
CA THR A 2 -24.83 3.64 24.88
C THR A 2 -24.13 4.98 24.64
N LEU A 3 -23.81 5.30 23.37
CA LEU A 3 -23.18 6.54 22.97
C LEU A 3 -24.11 7.34 22.05
N ASP A 4 -24.18 8.64 22.26
CA ASP A 4 -24.75 9.54 21.25
C ASP A 4 -23.74 9.80 20.13
N GLU A 5 -24.23 10.34 19.01
CA GLU A 5 -23.41 10.53 17.82
C GLU A 5 -22.29 11.57 18.03
N ALA A 6 -22.56 12.63 18.78
CA ALA A 6 -21.59 13.68 19.05
C ALA A 6 -20.39 13.13 19.86
N PHE A 7 -20.66 12.39 20.91
CA PHE A 7 -19.61 11.77 21.71
C PHE A 7 -18.89 10.66 20.94
N ALA A 8 -19.59 9.89 20.10
CA ALA A 8 -18.97 8.91 19.22
C ALA A 8 -18.00 9.58 18.24
N GLN A 9 -18.36 10.75 17.68
CA GLN A 9 -17.47 11.52 16.82
C GLN A 9 -16.23 12.01 17.58
N GLU A 10 -16.40 12.57 18.76
CA GLU A 10 -15.28 13.03 19.61
C GLU A 10 -14.29 11.90 19.88
N LEU A 11 -14.76 10.69 20.16
CA LEU A 11 -13.90 9.52 20.37
C LEU A 11 -13.13 9.13 19.09
N VAL A 12 -13.77 9.21 17.91
CA VAL A 12 -13.11 8.93 16.63
C VAL A 12 -12.08 10.01 16.32
N ASP A 13 -12.37 11.28 16.55
CA ASP A 13 -11.42 12.38 16.36
C ASP A 13 -10.20 12.23 17.28
N ALA A 14 -10.42 11.87 18.55
CA ALA A 14 -9.36 11.57 19.50
C ALA A 14 -8.49 10.37 19.02
N LEU A 15 -9.11 9.36 18.42
CA LEU A 15 -8.37 8.23 17.82
C LEU A 15 -7.48 8.68 16.66
N TRP A 16 -7.96 9.61 15.78
CA TRP A 16 -7.14 10.19 14.71
C TRP A 16 -5.91 10.92 15.26
N LEU A 17 -6.09 11.71 16.32
CA LEU A 17 -4.98 12.35 17.01
C LEU A 17 -4.00 11.34 17.59
N LYS A 18 -4.49 10.26 18.19
CA LYS A 18 -3.65 9.18 18.75
C LYS A 18 -2.82 8.48 17.67
N TYR A 19 -3.35 8.23 16.50
CA TYR A 19 -2.57 7.68 15.38
C TYR A 19 -1.44 8.61 14.95
N SER A 20 -1.61 9.91 15.08
CA SER A 20 -0.60 10.90 14.70
C SER A 20 0.48 11.13 15.76
N GLU A 21 0.29 10.66 16.99
CA GLU A 21 1.31 10.75 18.05
C GLU A 21 2.48 9.78 17.86
N TRP A 22 2.30 8.76 17.01
CA TRP A 22 3.35 7.76 16.78
C TRP A 22 4.45 8.32 15.90
N VAL A 23 5.67 8.29 16.41
CA VAL A 23 6.87 8.67 15.66
C VAL A 23 7.73 7.44 15.43
N TRP A 24 8.06 7.18 14.17
CA TRP A 24 8.96 6.11 13.82
C TRP A 24 10.40 6.49 14.13
N THR A 25 11.06 5.68 14.94
CA THR A 25 12.51 5.78 15.12
C THR A 25 13.19 4.98 14.03
N ILE A 26 13.79 5.67 13.07
CA ILE A 26 14.45 5.09 11.91
C ILE A 26 15.91 5.57 11.84
N SER A 27 16.75 4.86 11.09
CA SER A 27 18.12 5.31 10.86
C SER A 27 18.16 6.63 10.07
N ALA A 28 19.24 7.39 10.20
CA ALA A 28 19.41 8.64 9.45
C ALA A 28 19.26 8.45 7.95
N ASN A 29 19.86 7.40 7.39
CA ASN A 29 19.73 7.10 5.95
C ASN A 29 18.28 6.79 5.55
N THR A 30 17.53 6.09 6.39
CA THR A 30 16.11 5.81 6.10
C THR A 30 15.29 7.08 6.21
N ALA A 31 15.62 7.98 7.13
CA ALA A 31 14.93 9.26 7.29
C ALA A 31 15.05 10.16 6.05
N ASP A 32 16.16 10.10 5.32
CA ASP A 32 16.34 10.85 4.07
C ASP A 32 15.32 10.43 2.99
N TYR A 33 14.88 9.17 3.00
CA TYR A 33 13.90 8.65 2.06
C TYR A 33 12.46 8.75 2.58
N PHE A 34 12.26 8.64 3.89
CA PHE A 34 10.97 8.54 4.54
C PHE A 34 10.68 9.71 5.50
N ALA A 35 11.38 10.84 5.36
CA ALA A 35 11.12 12.02 6.17
C ALA A 35 9.65 12.46 6.03
N GLY A 36 8.98 12.66 7.17
CA GLY A 36 7.55 12.97 7.21
C GLY A 36 6.62 11.76 7.02
N TYR A 37 7.17 10.56 6.91
CA TYR A 37 6.41 9.33 6.74
C TYR A 37 6.05 8.70 8.08
N ASN A 38 4.83 8.21 8.21
CA ASN A 38 4.35 7.52 9.40
C ASN A 38 4.20 6.01 9.19
N GLN A 39 3.68 5.33 10.23
CA GLN A 39 3.65 3.88 10.36
C GLN A 39 2.70 3.17 9.40
N PHE A 40 2.13 3.81 8.41
CA PHE A 40 1.16 3.22 7.48
C PHE A 40 -0.06 2.60 8.17
N GLN A 41 -0.51 3.20 9.24
CA GLN A 41 -1.74 2.78 9.87
C GLN A 41 -2.89 3.08 8.93
N ASN A 42 -3.64 2.05 8.54
CA ASN A 42 -4.72 2.17 7.60
C ASN A 42 -6.04 1.72 8.22
N LEU A 43 -7.06 2.53 8.01
CA LEU A 43 -8.44 2.17 8.28
C LEU A 43 -9.14 1.91 6.94
N THR A 44 -9.74 0.74 6.81
CA THR A 44 -10.47 0.37 5.59
C THR A 44 -11.96 0.31 5.88
N VAL A 45 -12.76 1.02 5.08
CA VAL A 45 -14.23 1.08 5.21
C VAL A 45 -14.95 0.75 3.90
N GLY A 46 -16.25 0.46 3.97
CA GLY A 46 -17.05 0.06 2.80
C GLY A 46 -16.80 -1.39 2.36
N GLY A 47 -17.11 -1.68 1.09
CA GLY A 47 -16.99 -3.01 0.51
C GLY A 47 -18.05 -4.00 0.97
N LYS A 48 -17.88 -5.28 0.63
CA LYS A 48 -18.77 -6.35 1.07
C LYS A 48 -18.25 -6.98 2.36
N ARG A 49 -19.17 -7.26 3.28
CA ARG A 49 -18.92 -8.08 4.47
C ARG A 49 -18.86 -9.55 4.11
N ARG A 50 -18.46 -10.40 5.07
CA ARG A 50 -18.39 -11.87 4.91
C ARG A 50 -19.71 -12.47 4.40
N ASP A 51 -20.86 -11.92 4.83
CA ASP A 51 -22.20 -12.34 4.43
C ASP A 51 -22.67 -11.78 3.06
N GLY A 52 -21.80 -11.05 2.35
CA GLY A 52 -22.06 -10.48 1.05
C GLY A 52 -22.88 -9.17 1.07
N LYS A 53 -23.28 -8.70 2.26
CA LYS A 53 -23.99 -7.42 2.41
C LYS A 53 -23.02 -6.25 2.37
N ASP A 54 -23.54 -5.06 2.13
CA ASP A 54 -22.79 -3.83 2.20
C ASP A 54 -22.16 -3.61 3.58
N GLY A 55 -20.91 -3.16 3.62
CA GLY A 55 -20.13 -2.91 4.84
C GLY A 55 -20.26 -1.48 5.35
N THR A 56 -20.89 -0.58 4.59
CA THR A 56 -21.11 0.80 5.00
C THR A 56 -22.02 0.86 6.22
N ASN A 57 -21.65 1.68 7.19
CA ASN A 57 -22.40 1.83 8.45
C ASN A 57 -22.14 3.22 9.06
N PRO A 58 -22.84 3.63 10.12
CA PRO A 58 -22.67 4.97 10.71
C PRO A 58 -21.23 5.30 11.09
N VAL A 59 -20.42 4.34 11.56
CA VAL A 59 -19.01 4.56 11.92
C VAL A 59 -18.17 4.92 10.69
N THR A 60 -18.54 4.46 9.49
CA THR A 60 -17.91 4.87 8.24
C THR A 60 -17.94 6.38 8.05
N TYR A 61 -19.09 7.00 8.31
CA TYR A 61 -19.26 8.44 8.17
C TYR A 61 -18.57 9.24 9.27
N LEU A 62 -18.48 8.69 10.49
CA LEU A 62 -17.66 9.29 11.55
C LEU A 62 -16.18 9.32 11.16
N ALA A 63 -15.68 8.25 10.54
CA ALA A 63 -14.30 8.18 10.04
C ALA A 63 -14.06 9.20 8.91
N PHE A 64 -15.02 9.40 8.01
CA PHE A 64 -14.94 10.43 6.97
C PHE A 64 -14.86 11.82 7.56
N LYS A 65 -15.73 12.10 8.53
CA LYS A 65 -15.78 13.39 9.22
C LYS A 65 -14.49 13.65 10.00
N ALA A 66 -13.98 12.69 10.75
CA ALA A 66 -12.70 12.81 11.44
C ALA A 66 -11.55 13.11 10.47
N THR A 67 -11.49 12.42 9.32
CA THR A 67 -10.46 12.67 8.30
C THR A 67 -10.57 14.10 7.73
N GLU A 68 -11.79 14.62 7.53
CA GLU A 68 -12.01 15.98 7.03
C GLU A 68 -11.67 17.06 8.05
N GLU A 69 -12.03 16.85 9.33
CA GLU A 69 -11.93 17.86 10.37
C GLU A 69 -10.53 17.88 11.02
N VAL A 70 -9.99 16.71 11.37
CA VAL A 70 -8.69 16.60 12.07
C VAL A 70 -7.51 16.82 11.11
N LYS A 71 -7.64 16.41 9.85
CA LYS A 71 -6.63 16.64 8.78
C LYS A 71 -5.24 16.15 9.10
N THR A 72 -5.12 15.08 9.88
CA THR A 72 -3.85 14.42 10.12
C THR A 72 -3.50 13.51 8.95
N HIS A 73 -2.21 13.22 8.77
CA HIS A 73 -1.74 12.31 7.74
C HIS A 73 -1.82 10.82 8.16
N GLN A 74 -2.30 10.55 9.37
CA GLN A 74 -2.63 9.23 9.89
C GLN A 74 -3.92 9.28 10.72
N PRO A 75 -4.73 8.20 10.68
CA PRO A 75 -4.55 6.99 9.87
C PRO A 75 -4.74 7.25 8.38
N GLY A 76 -4.10 6.45 7.53
CA GLY A 76 -4.50 6.36 6.13
C GLY A 76 -5.92 5.83 6.04
N LEU A 77 -6.79 6.49 5.29
CA LEU A 77 -8.15 6.04 5.08
C LEU A 77 -8.29 5.41 3.69
N SER A 78 -8.75 4.17 3.65
CA SER A 78 -9.07 3.44 2.42
C SER A 78 -10.54 3.15 2.33
N VAL A 79 -11.12 3.31 1.14
CA VAL A 79 -12.50 2.94 0.85
C VAL A 79 -12.56 1.83 -0.18
N ARG A 80 -13.38 0.83 0.08
CA ARG A 80 -13.66 -0.27 -0.84
C ARG A 80 -14.96 0.03 -1.57
N VAL A 81 -14.84 0.33 -2.87
CA VAL A 81 -15.95 0.72 -3.73
C VAL A 81 -16.38 -0.47 -4.59
N GLN A 82 -17.68 -0.66 -4.74
CA GLN A 82 -18.33 -1.70 -5.53
C GLN A 82 -19.42 -1.10 -6.42
N ALA A 83 -19.87 -1.85 -7.42
CA ALA A 83 -20.84 -1.36 -8.41
C ALA A 83 -22.21 -0.99 -7.78
N ASP A 84 -22.58 -1.64 -6.68
CA ASP A 84 -23.84 -1.44 -5.97
C ASP A 84 -23.67 -0.68 -4.63
N CYS A 85 -22.63 0.14 -4.52
CA CYS A 85 -22.47 1.03 -3.38
C CYS A 85 -23.67 1.97 -3.22
N PRO A 86 -24.12 2.24 -1.99
CA PRO A 86 -25.09 3.30 -1.73
C PRO A 86 -24.64 4.64 -2.30
N LYS A 87 -25.57 5.38 -2.91
CA LYS A 87 -25.24 6.70 -3.49
C LYS A 87 -24.68 7.65 -2.43
N GLU A 88 -25.23 7.64 -1.24
CA GLU A 88 -24.80 8.46 -0.11
C GLU A 88 -23.33 8.18 0.26
N PHE A 89 -22.91 6.93 0.17
CA PHE A 89 -21.50 6.56 0.41
C PHE A 89 -20.59 7.14 -0.68
N LEU A 90 -20.97 7.02 -1.94
CA LEU A 90 -20.20 7.57 -3.06
C LEU A 90 -20.14 9.11 -3.01
N ASP A 91 -21.23 9.76 -2.67
CA ASP A 91 -21.29 11.22 -2.49
C ASP A 91 -20.33 11.65 -1.35
N ALA A 92 -20.33 10.95 -0.22
CA ALA A 92 -19.45 11.24 0.90
C ALA A 92 -17.97 11.00 0.56
N VAL A 93 -17.64 9.92 -0.16
CA VAL A 93 -16.29 9.66 -0.67
C VAL A 93 -15.82 10.79 -1.59
N THR A 94 -16.68 11.18 -2.55
CA THR A 94 -16.37 12.25 -3.51
C THR A 94 -16.17 13.60 -2.81
N HIS A 95 -17.03 13.89 -1.83
CA HIS A 95 -16.89 15.09 -0.99
C HIS A 95 -15.54 15.10 -0.27
N LEU A 96 -15.15 14.00 0.38
CA LEU A 96 -13.88 13.92 1.11
C LEU A 96 -12.68 14.06 0.19
N VAL A 97 -12.70 13.42 -1.00
CA VAL A 97 -11.64 13.57 -2.02
C VAL A 97 -11.49 15.04 -2.44
N SER A 98 -12.60 15.78 -2.59
CA SER A 98 -12.57 17.19 -2.98
C SER A 98 -11.87 18.11 -1.97
N LYS A 99 -11.67 17.65 -0.73
CA LYS A 99 -10.95 18.42 0.31
C LYS A 99 -9.43 18.44 0.11
N GLY A 100 -8.90 17.61 -0.77
CA GLY A 100 -7.48 17.62 -1.13
C GLY A 100 -6.53 17.13 -0.05
N THR A 101 -7.01 16.37 0.94
CA THR A 101 -6.19 15.79 2.02
C THR A 101 -5.33 14.60 1.58
N GLY A 102 -5.54 14.09 0.37
CA GLY A 102 -4.91 12.86 -0.12
C GLY A 102 -5.67 11.58 0.28
N PHE A 103 -6.72 11.70 1.06
CA PHE A 103 -7.61 10.60 1.49
C PHE A 103 -9.05 10.83 1.03
N PRO A 104 -9.83 9.74 0.91
CA PRO A 104 -9.46 8.33 1.04
C PRO A 104 -8.75 7.78 -0.21
N ALA A 105 -7.94 6.72 -0.03
CA ALA A 105 -7.50 5.89 -1.14
C ALA A 105 -8.67 5.00 -1.60
N ILE A 106 -8.97 5.02 -2.90
CA ILE A 106 -10.13 4.31 -3.46
C ILE A 106 -9.69 2.99 -4.06
N HIS A 107 -10.28 1.90 -3.59
CA HIS A 107 -9.99 0.55 -4.04
C HIS A 107 -11.23 -0.16 -4.58
N SER A 108 -11.07 -0.88 -5.68
CA SER A 108 -12.13 -1.74 -6.21
C SER A 108 -12.32 -2.96 -5.31
N ASP A 109 -13.51 -3.09 -4.72
CA ASP A 109 -13.83 -4.23 -3.86
C ASP A 109 -13.77 -5.56 -4.61
N SER A 110 -14.25 -5.59 -5.85
CA SER A 110 -14.23 -6.80 -6.70
C SER A 110 -12.81 -7.26 -7.04
N VAL A 111 -11.87 -6.33 -7.22
CA VAL A 111 -10.46 -6.68 -7.53
C VAL A 111 -9.79 -7.30 -6.31
N GLY A 112 -9.93 -6.70 -5.13
CA GLY A 112 -9.38 -7.26 -3.89
C GLY A 112 -9.98 -8.62 -3.56
N TYR A 113 -11.29 -8.77 -3.73
CA TYR A 113 -11.99 -10.05 -3.60
C TYR A 113 -11.43 -11.12 -4.54
N GLN A 114 -11.32 -10.81 -5.84
CA GLN A 114 -10.81 -11.77 -6.82
C GLN A 114 -9.35 -12.15 -6.57
N MET A 115 -8.53 -11.19 -6.14
CA MET A 115 -7.13 -11.45 -5.80
C MET A 115 -7.02 -12.50 -4.68
N LEU A 116 -7.81 -12.39 -3.62
CA LEU A 116 -7.81 -13.34 -2.52
C LEU A 116 -8.41 -14.70 -2.92
N LEU A 117 -9.43 -14.73 -3.77
CA LEU A 117 -9.91 -15.99 -4.35
C LEU A 117 -8.81 -16.72 -5.13
N ASN A 118 -8.05 -15.99 -5.95
CA ASN A 118 -6.94 -16.54 -6.72
C ASN A 118 -5.80 -17.04 -5.80
N ALA A 119 -5.65 -16.45 -4.61
CA ALA A 119 -4.73 -16.91 -3.58
C ALA A 119 -5.27 -18.11 -2.76
N GLY A 120 -6.47 -18.63 -3.06
CA GLY A 120 -7.06 -19.81 -2.46
C GLY A 120 -7.88 -19.58 -1.18
N TYR A 121 -8.20 -18.32 -0.86
CA TYR A 121 -9.08 -18.02 0.28
C TYR A 121 -10.54 -18.40 -0.03
N ALA A 122 -11.28 -18.80 1.00
CA ALA A 122 -12.71 -19.05 0.89
C ALA A 122 -13.48 -17.75 0.52
N PRO A 123 -14.59 -17.85 -0.22
CA PRO A 123 -15.32 -16.65 -0.69
C PRO A 123 -15.73 -15.67 0.42
N GLU A 124 -16.15 -16.18 1.57
CA GLU A 124 -16.51 -15.37 2.73
C GLU A 124 -15.30 -14.65 3.35
N ASP A 125 -14.15 -15.30 3.36
CA ASP A 125 -12.90 -14.73 3.84
C ASP A 125 -12.33 -13.73 2.84
N ALA A 126 -12.39 -14.05 1.56
CA ALA A 126 -11.99 -13.15 0.50
C ALA A 126 -12.81 -11.84 0.46
N ARG A 127 -14.11 -11.87 0.85
CA ARG A 127 -14.92 -10.64 1.00
C ARG A 127 -14.49 -9.77 2.16
N ASP A 128 -13.87 -10.33 3.18
CA ASP A 128 -13.51 -9.63 4.42
C ASP A 128 -12.07 -9.09 4.38
N TRP A 129 -11.65 -8.59 3.22
CA TRP A 129 -10.34 -8.04 3.04
C TRP A 129 -10.24 -6.58 3.52
N ASN A 130 -9.06 -6.16 3.87
CA ASN A 130 -8.72 -4.77 4.19
C ASN A 130 -7.39 -4.40 3.52
N ASN A 131 -7.06 -3.12 3.51
CA ASN A 131 -5.73 -2.69 3.14
C ASN A 131 -4.79 -2.73 4.33
N CYS A 132 -3.62 -3.30 4.10
CA CYS A 132 -2.46 -3.13 4.97
C CYS A 132 -1.59 -2.02 4.41
N GLY A 133 -1.19 -1.07 5.25
CA GLY A 133 -0.39 0.07 4.82
C GLY A 133 -1.10 0.94 3.80
N CYS A 134 -0.48 1.18 2.64
CA CYS A 134 -1.02 2.10 1.64
C CYS A 134 -1.95 1.43 0.61
N VAL A 135 -1.61 0.24 0.08
CA VAL A 135 -2.31 -0.33 -1.09
C VAL A 135 -2.29 -1.86 -1.13
N VAL A 136 -1.98 -2.55 -0.06
CA VAL A 136 -1.87 -4.02 -0.06
C VAL A 136 -3.17 -4.64 0.42
N PRO A 137 -4.02 -5.20 -0.49
CA PRO A 137 -5.18 -5.96 -0.07
C PRO A 137 -4.75 -7.20 0.72
N HIS A 138 -5.38 -7.40 1.86
CA HIS A 138 -4.96 -8.37 2.84
C HIS A 138 -6.15 -9.05 3.52
N TYR A 139 -6.02 -10.34 3.84
CA TYR A 139 -7.01 -11.02 4.64
C TYR A 139 -6.82 -10.69 6.12
N ARG A 140 -7.82 -10.10 6.75
CA ARG A 140 -7.72 -9.52 8.10
C ARG A 140 -7.27 -10.48 9.21
N LYS A 141 -7.47 -11.79 9.05
CA LYS A 141 -7.10 -12.79 10.07
C LYS A 141 -5.66 -13.28 10.00
N THR A 142 -5.01 -13.15 8.86
CA THR A 142 -3.65 -13.66 8.71
C THR A 142 -2.60 -12.69 9.26
N GLY A 143 -2.92 -11.41 9.39
CA GLY A 143 -2.06 -10.42 10.05
C GLY A 143 -0.61 -10.28 9.52
N GLU A 144 -0.25 -11.11 8.56
CA GLU A 144 1.11 -11.18 8.05
C GLU A 144 1.27 -10.28 6.83
N TRP A 145 1.91 -9.17 7.04
CA TRP A 145 2.51 -8.43 5.95
C TRP A 145 3.96 -8.90 5.81
N THR A 146 4.24 -9.68 4.78
CA THR A 146 5.58 -10.18 4.52
C THR A 146 6.21 -9.38 3.39
N ALA A 147 6.97 -8.35 3.71
CA ALA A 147 7.89 -7.72 2.76
C ALA A 147 9.27 -8.35 2.97
N ALA A 148 9.50 -9.49 2.33
CA ALA A 148 10.77 -10.19 2.47
C ALA A 148 11.90 -9.44 1.75
N VAL A 149 11.65 -8.92 0.55
CA VAL A 149 12.63 -8.23 -0.28
C VAL A 149 11.95 -7.22 -1.20
N ASN A 150 12.56 -6.04 -1.32
CA ASN A 150 12.25 -5.08 -2.37
C ASN A 150 13.25 -5.26 -3.52
N MET A 151 12.77 -5.72 -4.67
CA MET A 151 13.59 -5.87 -5.87
C MET A 151 13.57 -4.59 -6.69
N ASN A 152 14.75 -4.00 -6.89
CA ASN A 152 14.88 -2.78 -7.69
C ASN A 152 15.22 -3.14 -9.14
N PHE A 153 14.22 -3.12 -10.03
CA PHE A 153 14.39 -3.36 -11.47
C PHE A 153 15.31 -2.33 -12.12
N GLY A 154 15.28 -1.07 -11.65
CA GLY A 154 16.18 -0.02 -12.12
C GLY A 154 17.65 -0.36 -11.88
N SER A 155 17.98 -0.92 -10.71
CA SER A 155 19.35 -1.37 -10.41
C SER A 155 19.77 -2.54 -11.28
N ALA A 156 18.86 -3.47 -11.59
CA ALA A 156 19.18 -4.57 -12.52
C ALA A 156 19.52 -4.05 -13.91
N LEU A 157 18.77 -3.05 -14.41
CA LEU A 157 19.05 -2.40 -15.69
C LEU A 157 20.35 -1.57 -15.63
N GLU A 158 20.56 -0.82 -14.55
CA GLU A 158 21.79 -0.07 -14.32
C GLU A 158 23.02 -0.99 -14.41
N TYR A 159 22.99 -2.12 -13.70
CA TYR A 159 24.11 -3.08 -13.72
C TYR A 159 24.29 -3.74 -15.09
N ALA A 160 23.20 -3.99 -15.83
CA ALA A 160 23.28 -4.50 -17.19
C ALA A 160 23.99 -3.51 -18.14
N LEU A 161 23.75 -2.21 -17.97
CA LEU A 161 24.30 -1.16 -18.84
C LEU A 161 25.63 -0.56 -18.33
N ASN A 162 26.01 -0.81 -17.08
CA ASN A 162 27.21 -0.25 -16.45
C ASN A 162 28.18 -1.33 -15.97
N GLU A 163 28.38 -2.36 -16.77
CA GLU A 163 29.36 -3.44 -16.52
C GLU A 163 29.20 -4.15 -15.15
N GLY A 164 28.00 -4.13 -14.58
CA GLY A 164 27.70 -4.69 -13.26
C GLY A 164 28.02 -3.75 -12.09
N LYS A 165 28.42 -2.51 -12.37
CA LYS A 165 28.81 -1.52 -11.35
C LYS A 165 27.65 -0.58 -11.02
N SER A 166 27.57 -0.18 -9.75
CA SER A 166 26.66 0.87 -9.32
C SER A 166 27.18 2.24 -9.73
N LEU A 167 26.33 3.05 -10.36
CA LEU A 167 26.63 4.45 -10.69
C LEU A 167 26.84 5.31 -9.45
N MET A 168 26.13 4.99 -8.35
CA MET A 168 26.24 5.75 -7.11
C MET A 168 27.55 5.52 -6.36
N THR A 169 28.06 4.28 -6.36
CA THR A 169 29.22 3.89 -5.52
C THR A 169 30.45 3.53 -6.32
N GLY A 170 30.34 3.30 -7.62
CA GLY A 170 31.40 2.77 -8.49
C GLY A 170 31.77 1.31 -8.22
N ARG A 171 31.13 0.66 -7.24
CA ARG A 171 31.46 -0.72 -6.83
C ARG A 171 30.78 -1.73 -7.75
N GLN A 172 31.44 -2.90 -7.90
CA GLN A 172 30.83 -4.06 -8.50
C GLN A 172 29.71 -4.58 -7.59
N MET A 173 28.48 -4.45 -8.02
CA MET A 173 27.28 -4.84 -7.26
C MET A 173 26.48 -5.94 -7.96
N GLY A 174 26.64 -6.09 -9.27
CA GLY A 174 26.07 -7.13 -10.09
C GLY A 174 27.12 -8.01 -10.75
N LEU A 175 26.69 -8.89 -11.67
CA LEU A 175 27.58 -9.67 -12.52
C LEU A 175 28.37 -8.73 -13.46
N ALA A 176 29.62 -9.08 -13.75
CA ALA A 176 30.36 -8.36 -14.78
C ALA A 176 29.64 -8.51 -16.14
N GLU A 177 29.41 -7.39 -16.79
CA GLU A 177 28.84 -7.32 -18.14
C GLU A 177 29.78 -6.59 -19.09
N ARG A 178 29.52 -6.75 -20.37
CA ARG A 178 30.22 -6.00 -21.41
C ARG A 178 29.77 -4.52 -21.43
N PRO A 179 30.59 -3.62 -21.96
CA PRO A 179 30.23 -2.20 -22.09
C PRO A 179 28.94 -2.00 -22.88
N ALA A 180 28.10 -1.06 -22.45
CA ALA A 180 26.75 -0.81 -23.01
C ALA A 180 26.78 -0.55 -24.53
N GLU A 181 27.80 0.17 -25.02
CA GLU A 181 27.96 0.50 -26.43
C GLU A 181 28.24 -0.72 -27.34
N THR A 182 28.50 -1.88 -26.75
CA THR A 182 28.70 -3.13 -27.48
C THR A 182 27.41 -3.88 -27.79
N PHE A 183 26.30 -3.54 -27.13
CA PHE A 183 24.98 -4.10 -27.47
C PHE A 183 24.50 -3.60 -28.83
N ARG A 184 23.95 -4.49 -29.65
CA ARG A 184 23.52 -4.21 -31.01
C ARG A 184 21.98 -4.28 -31.16
N THR A 185 21.32 -5.04 -30.29
CA THR A 185 19.86 -5.23 -30.33
C THR A 185 19.27 -5.07 -28.94
N PHE A 186 17.95 -4.86 -28.90
CA PHE A 186 17.21 -4.79 -27.65
C PHE A 186 17.26 -6.12 -26.88
N GLU A 187 17.18 -7.24 -27.60
CA GLU A 187 17.21 -8.56 -27.01
C GLU A 187 18.54 -8.86 -26.27
N GLU A 188 19.63 -8.28 -26.72
CA GLU A 188 20.92 -8.40 -26.02
C GLU A 188 20.91 -7.62 -24.69
N VAL A 189 20.30 -6.45 -24.66
CA VAL A 189 20.09 -5.65 -23.43
C VAL A 189 19.14 -6.37 -22.48
N GLU A 190 18.03 -6.88 -23.01
CA GLU A 190 17.05 -7.65 -22.24
C GLU A 190 17.69 -8.88 -21.59
N ALA A 191 18.48 -9.63 -22.35
CA ALA A 191 19.20 -10.79 -21.82
C ALA A 191 20.19 -10.41 -20.71
N ALA A 192 20.91 -9.29 -20.84
CA ALA A 192 21.79 -8.77 -19.80
C ALA A 192 20.99 -8.35 -18.55
N PHE A 193 19.87 -7.67 -18.74
CA PHE A 193 18.95 -7.31 -17.65
C PHE A 193 18.48 -8.55 -16.88
N TYR A 194 18.00 -9.59 -17.56
CA TYR A 194 17.53 -10.80 -16.89
C TYR A 194 18.67 -11.55 -16.16
N ARG A 195 19.89 -11.54 -16.66
CA ARG A 195 21.04 -12.10 -15.91
C ARG A 195 21.28 -11.36 -14.60
N GLN A 196 21.26 -10.03 -14.63
CA GLN A 196 21.41 -9.21 -13.44
C GLN A 196 20.25 -9.40 -12.46
N PHE A 197 19.03 -9.47 -12.99
CA PHE A 197 17.84 -9.68 -12.17
C PHE A 197 17.85 -11.06 -11.48
N ASP A 198 18.19 -12.14 -12.20
CA ASP A 198 18.34 -13.48 -11.63
C ASP A 198 19.43 -13.50 -10.54
N PHE A 199 20.56 -12.83 -10.78
CA PHE A 199 21.63 -12.71 -9.80
C PHE A 199 21.14 -12.02 -8.52
N LEU A 200 20.42 -10.90 -8.64
CA LEU A 200 19.84 -10.20 -7.48
C LEU A 200 18.81 -11.05 -6.75
N CYS A 201 17.93 -11.76 -7.47
CA CYS A 201 16.96 -12.68 -6.88
C CYS A 201 17.64 -13.80 -6.07
N ARG A 202 18.69 -14.42 -6.60
CA ARG A 202 19.43 -15.47 -5.90
C ARG A 202 20.08 -14.96 -4.62
N HIS A 203 20.63 -13.75 -4.63
CA HIS A 203 21.21 -13.14 -3.42
C HIS A 203 20.14 -12.82 -2.38
N ALA A 204 18.95 -12.38 -2.79
CA ALA A 204 17.84 -12.12 -1.90
C ALA A 204 17.33 -13.38 -1.18
N VAL A 205 17.43 -14.56 -1.80
CA VAL A 205 17.02 -15.84 -1.20
C VAL A 205 18.04 -16.38 -0.20
N ILE A 206 19.30 -15.96 -0.31
CA ILE A 206 20.41 -16.43 0.54
C ILE A 206 20.50 -15.64 1.86
N MET A 207 19.95 -14.41 1.90
CA MET A 207 19.95 -13.56 3.09
C MET A 207 18.82 -13.93 4.04
#